data_f1be1dc71ea6950ee0f49c33555336e4
#
_entry.id   f1be1dc71ea6950ee0f49c33555336e4
#
_cell.length_a   1.000
_cell.length_b   1.000
_cell.length_c   1.000
_cell.angle_alpha   90.00
_cell.angle_beta   90.00
_cell.angle_gamma   90.00
#
_symmetry.space_group_name_H-M   'P 1'
#
loop_
_entity.id
_entity.type
_entity.pdbx_description
1 polymer ?
#
loop_
_entity_poly.entity_id
_entity_poly.type
_entity_poly.pdbx_seq_one_letter_code
_entity_poly.pdbx_strand_id
1 'polypeptide(L)'
;LFKLRVGMLQYFIAMVRHAVGQPPAALYEALSAGSPLRRAGILLPSTNFNYGSHPLEMDEEIATLLLSPRFDEKVLLRQILRTAPAPGLTLQDFPARMEVSMLRRYLGAVAKDRRKGVNILIHGATGTGKTEFVRALAWDLGLELSEVPTEDSCGDPISGQKRFGAFSL
;
A
#
# COMPACT_ATOMS: atom_id res chain seq x y z
N LEU A 1 9.67 12.00 -16.80
CA LEU A 1 8.37 12.23 -17.48
C LEU A 1 8.18 11.11 -18.51
N PHE A 2 7.60 9.97 -18.14
CA PHE A 2 7.29 8.89 -19.06
C PHE A 2 6.00 9.22 -19.80
N LYS A 3 6.11 9.77 -20.99
CA LYS A 3 5.02 9.74 -21.96
C LYS A 3 4.90 8.30 -22.45
N LEU A 4 3.96 7.52 -21.90
CA LEU A 4 3.44 6.34 -22.58
C LEU A 4 3.05 6.76 -24.00
N ARG A 5 3.64 6.14 -25.00
CA ARG A 5 3.22 6.37 -26.39
C ARG A 5 1.77 5.93 -26.45
N VAL A 6 0.86 6.88 -26.68
CA VAL A 6 -0.61 6.71 -26.70
C VAL A 6 -1.03 5.50 -27.55
N GLY A 7 -0.29 5.17 -28.62
CA GLY A 7 -0.56 4.03 -29.49
C GLY A 7 -0.41 2.65 -28.81
N MET A 8 0.53 2.45 -27.87
CA MET A 8 0.73 1.14 -27.23
C MET A 8 -0.35 0.83 -26.18
N LEU A 9 -0.80 1.85 -25.45
CA LEU A 9 -1.90 1.69 -24.52
C LEU A 9 -3.21 1.37 -25.26
N GLN A 10 -3.45 2.00 -26.41
CA GLN A 10 -4.63 1.72 -27.25
C GLN A 10 -4.62 0.29 -27.79
N TYR A 11 -3.47 -0.23 -28.23
CA TYR A 11 -3.33 -1.63 -28.64
C TYR A 11 -3.59 -2.60 -27.50
N PHE A 12 -3.04 -2.33 -26.33
CA PHE A 12 -3.27 -3.13 -25.14
C PHE A 12 -4.75 -3.14 -24.73
N ILE A 13 -5.38 -1.96 -24.70
CA ILE A 13 -6.82 -1.83 -24.42
C ILE A 13 -7.66 -2.59 -25.46
N ALA A 14 -7.32 -2.53 -26.74
CA ALA A 14 -8.04 -3.25 -27.78
C ALA A 14 -7.93 -4.78 -27.60
N MET A 15 -6.77 -5.28 -27.18
CA MET A 15 -6.54 -6.70 -26.89
C MET A 15 -7.29 -7.15 -25.63
N VAL A 16 -7.19 -6.41 -24.54
CA VAL A 16 -7.84 -6.73 -23.27
C VAL A 16 -9.37 -6.64 -23.38
N ARG A 17 -9.90 -5.72 -24.20
CA ARG A 17 -11.34 -5.61 -24.48
C ARG A 17 -11.97 -6.93 -24.93
N HIS A 18 -11.31 -7.63 -25.82
CA HIS A 18 -11.79 -8.92 -26.30
C HIS A 18 -11.82 -10.01 -25.23
N ALA A 19 -10.85 -9.96 -24.31
CA ALA A 19 -10.75 -10.95 -23.23
C ALA A 19 -11.71 -10.68 -22.08
N VAL A 20 -11.95 -9.40 -21.74
CA VAL A 20 -12.67 -8.99 -20.51
C VAL A 20 -14.11 -8.57 -20.81
N GLY A 21 -14.49 -8.35 -22.06
CA GLY A 21 -15.85 -7.95 -22.45
C GLY A 21 -16.28 -6.57 -21.94
N GLN A 22 -15.36 -5.78 -21.41
CA GLN A 22 -15.65 -4.43 -20.89
C GLN A 22 -15.51 -3.35 -21.97
N PRO A 23 -16.28 -2.26 -21.87
CA PRO A 23 -16.19 -1.16 -22.81
C PRO A 23 -14.80 -0.49 -22.74
N PRO A 24 -14.25 0.00 -23.89
CA PRO A 24 -12.92 0.61 -23.93
C PRO A 24 -12.72 1.76 -22.96
N ALA A 25 -13.77 2.55 -22.71
CA ALA A 25 -13.73 3.67 -21.78
C ALA A 25 -13.44 3.22 -20.33
N ALA A 26 -14.09 2.17 -19.86
CA ALA A 26 -13.87 1.62 -18.52
C ALA A 26 -12.45 1.06 -18.36
N LEU A 27 -11.94 0.38 -19.39
CA LEU A 27 -10.56 -0.12 -19.40
C LEU A 27 -9.55 1.03 -19.41
N TYR A 28 -9.81 2.06 -20.21
CA TYR A 28 -8.94 3.24 -20.25
C TYR A 28 -8.89 3.94 -18.89
N GLU A 29 -10.04 4.11 -18.24
CA GLU A 29 -10.13 4.69 -16.90
C GLU A 29 -9.39 3.83 -15.87
N ALA A 30 -9.61 2.51 -15.85
CA ALA A 30 -8.96 1.58 -14.92
C ALA A 30 -7.43 1.52 -15.08
N LEU A 31 -6.91 1.69 -16.30
CA LEU A 31 -5.48 1.59 -16.62
C LEU A 31 -4.78 2.95 -16.67
N SER A 32 -5.53 4.06 -16.55
CA SER A 32 -4.98 5.41 -16.57
C SER A 32 -4.06 5.69 -15.39
N ALA A 33 -3.18 6.68 -15.53
CA ALA A 33 -2.23 7.06 -14.47
C ALA A 33 -2.92 7.49 -13.15
N GLY A 34 -4.14 8.01 -13.24
CA GLY A 34 -4.94 8.45 -12.09
C GLY A 34 -5.84 7.37 -11.49
N SER A 35 -5.84 6.15 -12.05
CA SER A 35 -6.73 5.07 -11.58
C SER A 35 -6.39 4.63 -10.15
N PRO A 36 -7.35 4.07 -9.41
CA PRO A 36 -7.11 3.47 -8.11
C PRO A 36 -6.03 2.39 -8.15
N LEU A 37 -6.03 1.53 -9.18
CA LEU A 37 -5.04 0.46 -9.35
C LEU A 37 -3.60 1.00 -9.50
N ARG A 38 -3.44 2.12 -10.21
CA ARG A 38 -2.15 2.79 -10.38
C ARG A 38 -1.71 3.53 -9.12
N ARG A 39 -2.64 4.18 -8.44
CA ARG A 39 -2.36 4.86 -7.17
C ARG A 39 -2.00 3.88 -6.07
N ALA A 40 -2.68 2.74 -6.01
CA ALA A 40 -2.40 1.66 -5.08
C ALA A 40 -1.09 0.88 -5.38
N GLY A 41 -0.42 1.17 -6.50
CA GLY A 41 0.81 0.46 -6.88
C GLY A 41 0.58 -0.99 -7.35
N ILE A 42 -0.67 -1.40 -7.56
CA ILE A 42 -1.04 -2.72 -8.09
C ILE A 42 -0.61 -2.82 -9.56
N LEU A 43 -0.81 -1.75 -10.33
CA LEU A 43 -0.33 -1.61 -11.70
C LEU A 43 0.80 -0.60 -11.75
N LEU A 44 1.95 -1.00 -12.24
CA LEU A 44 3.13 -0.17 -12.41
C LEU A 44 3.44 0.03 -13.90
N PRO A 45 4.04 1.18 -14.29
CA PRO A 45 4.59 1.30 -15.63
C PRO A 45 5.75 0.33 -15.77
N SER A 46 5.77 -0.41 -16.88
CA SER A 46 6.92 -1.27 -17.21
C SER A 46 8.19 -0.44 -17.37
N THR A 47 9.26 -0.85 -16.73
CA THR A 47 10.58 -0.24 -16.85
C THR A 47 11.37 -0.82 -18.02
N ASN A 48 11.00 -2.01 -18.53
CA ASN A 48 11.65 -2.72 -19.63
C ASN A 48 10.89 -2.50 -20.93
N PHE A 49 11.16 -1.37 -21.60
CA PHE A 49 10.56 -1.04 -22.90
C PHE A 49 11.38 -1.64 -24.05
N ASN A 50 11.23 -2.95 -24.28
CA ASN A 50 11.63 -3.56 -25.55
C ASN A 50 10.39 -3.73 -26.46
N TYR A 51 10.59 -3.74 -27.78
CA TYR A 51 9.55 -4.03 -28.76
C TYR A 51 8.85 -5.35 -28.41
N GLY A 52 7.56 -5.27 -27.99
CA GLY A 52 6.76 -6.43 -27.56
C GLY A 52 6.48 -6.54 -26.06
N SER A 53 7.06 -5.69 -25.21
CA SER A 53 6.76 -5.67 -23.77
C SER A 53 5.45 -4.92 -23.47
N HIS A 54 4.75 -5.37 -22.45
CA HIS A 54 3.51 -4.72 -22.00
C HIS A 54 3.81 -3.37 -21.35
N PRO A 55 2.98 -2.34 -21.58
CA PRO A 55 3.19 -1.00 -21.00
C PRO A 55 2.96 -0.92 -19.49
N LEU A 56 2.34 -1.94 -18.92
CA LEU A 56 2.01 -2.06 -17.50
C LEU A 56 2.48 -3.40 -16.98
N GLU A 57 3.00 -3.38 -15.78
CA GLU A 57 3.42 -4.56 -15.02
C GLU A 57 2.57 -4.67 -13.76
N MET A 58 2.30 -5.89 -13.35
CA MET A 58 1.68 -6.24 -12.08
C MET A 58 2.61 -7.20 -11.37
N ASP A 59 2.65 -7.11 -10.06
CA ASP A 59 3.35 -8.07 -9.23
C ASP A 59 2.76 -9.48 -9.45
N GLU A 60 3.61 -10.49 -9.63
CA GLU A 60 3.19 -11.85 -9.98
C GLU A 60 2.36 -12.49 -8.86
N GLU A 61 2.68 -12.21 -7.60
CA GLU A 61 1.92 -12.71 -6.45
C GLU A 61 0.52 -12.08 -6.44
N ILE A 62 0.43 -10.77 -6.67
CA ILE A 62 -0.86 -10.05 -6.77
C ILE A 62 -1.67 -10.57 -7.97
N ALA A 63 -1.03 -10.76 -9.11
CA ALA A 63 -1.69 -11.31 -10.31
C ALA A 63 -2.27 -12.69 -10.05
N THR A 64 -1.50 -13.57 -9.41
CA THR A 64 -1.93 -14.92 -9.03
C THR A 64 -3.13 -14.90 -8.09
N LEU A 65 -3.14 -14.02 -7.11
CA LEU A 65 -4.26 -13.85 -6.19
C LEU A 65 -5.53 -13.35 -6.90
N LEU A 66 -5.40 -12.34 -7.75
CA LEU A 66 -6.52 -11.78 -8.50
C LEU A 66 -7.15 -12.79 -9.47
N LEU A 67 -6.34 -13.70 -10.02
CA LEU A 67 -6.79 -14.77 -10.89
C LEU A 67 -7.32 -16.00 -10.13
N SER A 68 -7.19 -16.03 -8.81
CA SER A 68 -7.69 -17.13 -7.99
C SER A 68 -9.22 -17.19 -8.01
N PRO A 69 -9.83 -18.38 -8.20
CA PRO A 69 -11.28 -18.56 -8.11
C PRO A 69 -11.88 -18.19 -6.74
N ARG A 70 -11.05 -18.13 -5.72
CA ARG A 70 -11.41 -17.76 -4.33
C ARG A 70 -10.74 -16.46 -3.94
N PHE A 71 -10.84 -15.43 -4.78
CA PHE A 71 -10.33 -14.10 -4.45
C PHE A 71 -10.98 -13.59 -3.16
N ASP A 72 -10.12 -13.21 -2.21
CA ASP A 72 -10.51 -12.56 -0.96
C ASP A 72 -9.69 -11.28 -0.81
N GLU A 73 -10.37 -10.14 -0.70
CA GLU A 73 -9.74 -8.83 -0.48
C GLU A 73 -8.81 -8.83 0.74
N LYS A 74 -9.17 -9.56 1.80
CA LYS A 74 -8.34 -9.68 3.00
C LYS A 74 -7.02 -10.40 2.73
N VAL A 75 -7.02 -11.35 1.80
CA VAL A 75 -5.79 -12.05 1.41
C VAL A 75 -4.88 -11.09 0.63
N LEU A 76 -5.44 -10.29 -0.28
CA LEU A 76 -4.70 -9.26 -1.00
C LEU A 76 -4.08 -8.24 -0.04
N LEU A 77 -4.85 -7.75 0.94
CA LEU A 77 -4.34 -6.82 1.95
C LEU A 77 -3.19 -7.41 2.77
N ARG A 78 -3.25 -8.70 3.11
CA ARG A 78 -2.17 -9.39 3.83
C ARG A 78 -0.88 -9.57 3.03
N GLN A 79 -0.95 -9.58 1.71
CA GLN A 79 0.24 -9.59 0.86
C GLN A 79 0.94 -8.21 0.85
N ILE A 80 0.14 -7.15 0.92
CA ILE A 80 0.64 -5.78 0.87
C ILE A 80 1.02 -5.26 2.26
N LEU A 81 0.28 -5.71 3.28
CA LEU A 81 0.42 -5.29 4.67
C LEU A 81 0.74 -6.49 5.56
N ARG A 82 1.67 -6.33 6.47
CA ARG A 82 1.94 -7.31 7.52
C ARG A 82 1.30 -6.85 8.83
N THR A 83 0.64 -7.74 9.54
CA THR A 83 0.21 -7.44 10.92
C THR A 83 1.44 -7.18 11.76
N ALA A 84 1.47 -6.04 12.45
CA ALA A 84 2.59 -5.71 13.33
C ALA A 84 2.70 -6.74 14.47
N PRO A 85 3.92 -7.14 14.85
CA PRO A 85 4.11 -7.98 16.03
C PRO A 85 3.71 -7.22 17.30
N ALA A 86 3.45 -7.96 18.37
CA ALA A 86 3.24 -7.35 19.67
C ALA A 86 4.47 -6.51 20.07
N PRO A 87 4.26 -5.34 20.71
CA PRO A 87 5.37 -4.48 21.09
C PRO A 87 6.24 -5.18 22.15
N GLY A 88 7.56 -4.97 22.04
CA GLY A 88 8.52 -5.39 23.07
C GLY A 88 8.59 -4.41 24.24
N LEU A 89 8.07 -3.20 24.08
CA LEU A 89 8.05 -2.12 25.06
C LEU A 89 6.61 -1.66 25.31
N THR A 90 6.39 -1.05 26.48
CA THR A 90 5.12 -0.40 26.84
C THR A 90 5.23 1.12 26.69
N LEU A 91 4.12 1.85 26.73
CA LEU A 91 4.17 3.32 26.70
C LEU A 91 4.90 3.92 27.91
N GLN A 92 5.04 3.18 29.01
CA GLN A 92 5.76 3.62 30.21
C GLN A 92 7.29 3.62 30.02
N ASP A 93 7.79 2.84 29.06
CA ASP A 93 9.22 2.78 28.74
C ASP A 93 9.69 3.99 27.92
N PHE A 94 8.74 4.77 27.40
CA PHE A 94 9.02 6.00 26.68
C PHE A 94 8.93 7.21 27.62
N PRO A 95 9.81 8.22 27.43
CA PRO A 95 9.77 9.41 28.27
C PRO A 95 8.34 9.99 28.30
N ALA A 96 7.84 10.25 29.50
CA ALA A 96 6.52 10.83 29.72
C ALA A 96 6.51 12.29 29.21
N ARG A 97 6.41 12.47 27.92
CA ARG A 97 6.30 13.77 27.29
C ARG A 97 4.83 14.11 27.10
N MET A 98 4.54 15.40 27.17
CA MET A 98 3.18 15.91 26.93
C MET A 98 2.66 15.47 25.55
N GLU A 99 3.55 15.36 24.56
CA GLU A 99 3.23 14.90 23.20
C GLU A 99 2.70 13.46 23.17
N VAL A 100 3.24 12.55 23.99
CA VAL A 100 2.77 11.14 24.07
C VAL A 100 1.34 11.09 24.58
N SER A 101 1.06 11.79 25.67
CA SER A 101 -0.28 11.85 26.25
C SER A 101 -1.31 12.51 25.32
N MET A 102 -0.89 13.57 24.63
CA MET A 102 -1.72 14.25 23.65
C MET A 102 -2.02 13.34 22.45
N LEU A 103 -1.00 12.66 21.91
CA LEU A 103 -1.14 11.76 20.78
C LEU A 103 -2.07 10.58 21.12
N ARG A 104 -1.90 9.98 22.30
CA ARG A 104 -2.76 8.92 22.81
C ARG A 104 -4.22 9.35 22.88
N ARG A 105 -4.49 10.53 23.46
CA ARG A 105 -5.86 11.10 23.54
C ARG A 105 -6.43 11.38 22.16
N TYR A 106 -5.63 11.97 21.28
CA TYR A 106 -6.05 12.30 19.92
C TYR A 106 -6.41 11.03 19.13
N LEU A 107 -5.53 10.04 19.10
CA LEU A 107 -5.77 8.77 18.40
C LEU A 107 -6.93 7.99 18.99
N GLY A 108 -7.09 7.99 20.32
CA GLY A 108 -8.26 7.40 20.97
C GLY A 108 -9.58 8.04 20.53
N ALA A 109 -9.60 9.37 20.37
CA ALA A 109 -10.77 10.08 19.84
C ALA A 109 -11.00 9.75 18.36
N VAL A 110 -9.94 9.74 17.53
CA VAL A 110 -9.99 9.36 16.10
C VAL A 110 -10.57 7.96 15.93
N ALA A 111 -10.08 6.99 16.71
CA ALA A 111 -10.55 5.61 16.67
C ALA A 111 -12.02 5.49 17.10
N LYS A 112 -12.41 6.16 18.17
CA LYS A 112 -13.80 6.20 18.67
C LYS A 112 -14.76 6.76 17.62
N ASP A 113 -14.37 7.85 16.98
CA ASP A 113 -15.17 8.55 15.97
C ASP A 113 -15.07 7.88 14.58
N ARG A 114 -14.27 6.83 14.43
CA ARG A 114 -13.98 6.15 13.16
C ARG A 114 -13.54 7.10 12.04
N ARG A 115 -12.77 8.11 12.39
CA ARG A 115 -12.27 9.09 11.42
C ARG A 115 -11.25 8.44 10.50
N LYS A 116 -11.39 8.69 9.20
CA LYS A 116 -10.45 8.24 8.15
C LYS A 116 -9.55 9.40 7.71
N GLY A 117 -8.41 9.04 7.10
CA GLY A 117 -7.50 10.02 6.47
C GLY A 117 -6.66 10.82 7.47
N VAL A 118 -6.51 10.33 8.70
CA VAL A 118 -5.61 10.93 9.69
C VAL A 118 -4.20 10.41 9.46
N ASN A 119 -3.25 11.34 9.23
CA ASN A 119 -1.84 11.02 9.02
C ASN A 119 -1.01 11.64 10.15
N ILE A 120 -0.08 10.86 10.70
CA ILE A 120 0.84 11.30 11.76
C ILE A 120 2.26 11.00 11.32
N LEU A 121 3.11 12.04 11.32
CA LEU A 121 4.53 11.90 11.04
C LEU A 121 5.31 11.83 12.36
N ILE A 122 5.96 10.69 12.61
CA ILE A 122 6.89 10.51 13.71
C ILE A 122 8.30 10.53 13.15
N HIS A 123 9.10 11.52 13.54
CA HIS A 123 10.46 11.72 13.05
C HIS A 123 11.48 11.67 14.19
N GLY A 124 12.74 11.44 13.85
CA GLY A 124 13.86 11.38 14.80
C GLY A 124 14.99 10.49 14.27
N ALA A 125 16.11 10.45 14.98
CA ALA A 125 17.28 9.65 14.61
C ALA A 125 16.95 8.15 14.49
N THR A 126 17.72 7.41 13.69
CA THR A 126 17.61 5.96 13.57
C THR A 126 17.92 5.31 14.93
N GLY A 127 17.21 4.23 15.27
CA GLY A 127 17.43 3.50 16.54
C GLY A 127 16.75 4.11 17.77
N THR A 128 16.00 5.21 17.66
CA THR A 128 15.33 5.86 18.81
C THR A 128 14.01 5.22 19.23
N GLY A 129 13.68 4.02 18.76
CA GLY A 129 12.48 3.28 19.18
C GLY A 129 11.17 3.75 18.53
N LYS A 130 11.19 4.53 17.45
CA LYS A 130 9.95 5.02 16.79
C LYS A 130 8.96 3.93 16.43
N THR A 131 9.44 2.84 15.86
CA THR A 131 8.59 1.70 15.48
C THR A 131 7.98 1.03 16.70
N GLU A 132 8.77 0.78 17.74
CA GLU A 132 8.28 0.23 19.00
C GLU A 132 7.29 1.16 19.70
N PHE A 133 7.52 2.48 19.64
CA PHE A 133 6.57 3.46 20.15
C PHE A 133 5.20 3.37 19.46
N VAL A 134 5.18 3.25 18.13
CA VAL A 134 3.93 3.12 17.36
C VAL A 134 3.22 1.82 17.71
N ARG A 135 3.95 0.71 17.84
CA ARG A 135 3.41 -0.59 18.26
C ARG A 135 2.82 -0.53 19.66
N ALA A 136 3.56 0.05 20.62
CA ALA A 136 3.10 0.21 22.00
C ALA A 136 1.86 1.11 22.08
N LEU A 137 1.80 2.17 21.28
CA LEU A 137 0.66 3.09 21.23
C LEU A 137 -0.59 2.42 20.66
N ALA A 138 -0.45 1.69 19.57
CA ALA A 138 -1.56 0.94 18.97
C ALA A 138 -2.08 -0.15 19.94
N TRP A 139 -1.16 -0.87 20.59
CA TRP A 139 -1.49 -1.88 21.58
C TRP A 139 -2.24 -1.31 22.79
N ASP A 140 -1.77 -0.19 23.34
CA ASP A 140 -2.42 0.49 24.47
C ASP A 140 -3.84 1.00 24.13
N LEU A 141 -4.06 1.37 22.88
CA LEU A 141 -5.37 1.82 22.39
C LEU A 141 -6.26 0.67 21.91
N GLY A 142 -5.78 -0.58 21.91
CA GLY A 142 -6.52 -1.74 21.38
C GLY A 142 -6.77 -1.65 19.88
N LEU A 143 -5.87 -1.01 19.13
CA LEU A 143 -5.96 -0.84 17.68
C LEU A 143 -5.15 -1.93 16.97
N GLU A 144 -5.71 -2.46 15.88
CA GLU A 144 -4.97 -3.32 14.96
C GLU A 144 -3.97 -2.45 14.18
N LEU A 145 -2.70 -2.86 14.20
CA LEU A 145 -1.62 -2.19 13.49
C LEU A 145 -1.14 -3.04 12.34
N SER A 146 -1.12 -2.46 11.16
CA SER A 146 -0.50 -3.06 9.98
C SER A 146 0.74 -2.27 9.58
N GLU A 147 1.77 -2.97 9.17
CA GLU A 147 3.03 -2.41 8.71
C GLU A 147 3.20 -2.67 7.21
N VAL A 148 3.63 -1.65 6.47
CA VAL A 148 4.08 -1.83 5.09
C VAL A 148 5.51 -2.33 5.10
N PRO A 149 5.79 -3.54 4.58
CA PRO A 149 7.13 -4.11 4.60
C PRO A 149 8.11 -3.25 3.78
N THR A 150 9.37 -3.27 4.19
CA THR A 150 10.49 -2.61 3.48
C THR A 150 11.15 -3.53 2.46
N GLU A 151 10.96 -4.86 2.63
CA GLU A 151 11.52 -5.91 1.83
C GLU A 151 10.42 -6.90 1.43
N ASP A 152 10.55 -7.47 0.26
CA ASP A 152 9.65 -8.51 -0.24
C ASP A 152 9.94 -9.89 0.37
N SER A 153 9.27 -10.94 -0.14
CA SER A 153 9.46 -12.33 0.32
C SER A 153 10.85 -12.89 0.02
N CYS A 154 11.59 -12.31 -0.93
CA CYS A 154 12.95 -12.69 -1.29
C CYS A 154 14.01 -11.89 -0.52
N GLY A 155 13.61 -10.88 0.25
CA GLY A 155 14.52 -9.97 0.95
C GLY A 155 14.97 -8.77 0.13
N ASP A 156 14.39 -8.57 -1.05
CA ASP A 156 14.70 -7.44 -1.91
C ASP A 156 13.95 -6.17 -1.47
N PRO A 157 14.59 -4.99 -1.55
CA PRO A 157 13.98 -3.74 -1.11
C PRO A 157 12.73 -3.37 -1.94
N ILE A 158 11.60 -3.16 -1.26
CA ILE A 158 10.39 -2.67 -1.91
C ILE A 158 10.52 -1.17 -2.21
N SER A 159 10.29 -0.77 -3.46
CA SER A 159 10.38 0.62 -3.88
C SER A 159 9.42 1.52 -3.08
N GLY A 160 9.83 2.78 -2.84
CA GLY A 160 8.99 3.76 -2.15
C GLY A 160 7.63 3.95 -2.81
N GLN A 161 7.55 3.87 -4.14
CA GLN A 161 6.30 3.98 -4.88
C GLN A 161 5.32 2.84 -4.56
N LYS A 162 5.79 1.58 -4.52
CA LYS A 162 4.96 0.44 -4.09
C LYS A 162 4.50 0.60 -2.65
N ARG A 163 5.39 1.05 -1.76
CA ARG A 163 5.07 1.27 -0.34
C ARG A 163 4.04 2.37 -0.14
N PHE A 164 4.15 3.49 -0.87
CA PHE A 164 3.15 4.56 -0.80
C PHE A 164 1.81 4.13 -1.39
N GLY A 165 1.80 3.32 -2.43
CA GLY A 165 0.58 2.75 -3.00
C GLY A 165 -0.24 1.96 -1.98
N ALA A 166 0.42 1.19 -1.11
CA ALA A 166 -0.23 0.39 -0.07
C ALA A 166 -1.08 1.21 0.94
N PHE A 167 -0.76 2.50 1.14
CA PHE A 167 -1.56 3.40 1.99
C PHE A 167 -2.81 3.96 1.30
N SER A 168 -3.00 3.69 0.03
CA SER A 168 -4.12 4.22 -0.77
C SER A 168 -5.24 3.21 -0.98
N LEU A 169 -5.07 1.99 -0.42
CA LEU A 169 -6.07 0.93 -0.37
C LEU A 169 -6.92 1.07 0.89
#